data_6bfc5ad0ab3fc77ab3ca93eefb9b393a
#
_entry.id   6bfc5ad0ab3fc77ab3ca93eefb9b393a
#
_cell.length_a   1.000
_cell.length_b   1.000
_cell.length_c   1.000
_cell.angle_alpha   90.00
_cell.angle_beta   90.00
_cell.angle_gamma   90.00
#
_symmetry.space_group_name_H-M   'P 1'
#
loop_
_entity.id
_entity.type
_entity.pdbx_description
1 polymer ?
#
loop_
_entity_poly.entity_id
_entity_poly.type
_entity_poly.pdbx_seq_one_letter_code
_entity_poly.pdbx_strand_id
1 'polypeptide(L)'
;MTPAAERRPLLPFAWARAHHLVLLSDGECCEALCRPDTAARALLEARRLADGPMRVSRLAPDAFEKVLVLSYQRDSAEAHRMMADIGNELDLYTLAEELPDTDDLLDSEDDAPIIRMINAMLTEAIKEKASDIHIETYERHLQIRFRVDGVLREILRPQRRLAALLISRIKVMASLDIAEKRVPQDGRMALRIGGRAIDVRVSTLPSSHGERVVLRLLDKNSVNLDLLTLGMPPALLDRVDALIARPHGIILVTGPTGSGKSTTLYAALSRLDARERNIMTIEDPVEYELEGIGQTQVNAKVEMTFARGLRAILRQDPDVVLVGEIRDGETAQIAVQASLTGHLVLSTLHTNSALGAISRLQDMGVEPFLLSTSLLAVMSQRLVRQLCPHCRQPWQADANTARQMAVPVGARLWQPKGCPECNFIGYRGRTGIHELLLIDDRVRAAIHRGENEITLIQQLGPAWQTLRHAGRDKALAGITSWEEVMRVTEQQTTESV
;
A
#
# COMPACT_ATOMS: atom_id res chain seq x y z
N MET A 1 -19.84 -5.30 -34.20
CA MET A 1 -19.63 -6.04 -32.97
C MET A 1 -20.20 -5.20 -31.84
N THR A 2 -21.39 -5.55 -31.37
CA THR A 2 -22.07 -4.93 -30.23
C THR A 2 -21.20 -5.12 -28.96
N PRO A 3 -21.08 -4.13 -28.08
CA PRO A 3 -20.35 -4.31 -26.82
C PRO A 3 -21.00 -5.43 -26.01
N ALA A 4 -20.20 -6.32 -25.45
CA ALA A 4 -20.66 -7.40 -24.61
C ALA A 4 -21.47 -6.81 -23.45
N ALA A 5 -22.79 -7.13 -23.42
CA ALA A 5 -23.66 -6.76 -22.33
C ALA A 5 -23.07 -7.27 -21.01
N GLU A 6 -23.00 -6.40 -20.01
CA GLU A 6 -22.46 -6.72 -18.67
C GLU A 6 -23.34 -7.79 -18.02
N ARG A 7 -22.82 -9.02 -17.94
CA ARG A 7 -23.48 -10.12 -17.29
C ARG A 7 -23.40 -9.98 -15.78
N ARG A 8 -24.55 -10.00 -15.09
CA ARG A 8 -24.65 -9.88 -13.63
C ARG A 8 -25.00 -11.22 -12.98
N PRO A 9 -24.45 -11.56 -11.80
CA PRO A 9 -24.87 -12.74 -11.06
C PRO A 9 -26.27 -12.54 -10.45
N LEU A 10 -27.11 -13.57 -10.54
CA LEU A 10 -28.47 -13.58 -9.97
C LEU A 10 -28.58 -14.32 -8.62
N LEU A 11 -27.53 -15.01 -8.20
CA LEU A 11 -27.49 -15.79 -6.96
C LEU A 11 -26.52 -15.14 -5.96
N PRO A 12 -26.78 -15.21 -4.64
CA PRO A 12 -25.82 -14.74 -3.64
C PRO A 12 -24.51 -15.52 -3.66
N PHE A 13 -23.37 -14.87 -3.44
CA PHE A 13 -22.04 -15.50 -3.45
C PHE A 13 -21.96 -16.72 -2.51
N ALA A 14 -22.50 -16.59 -1.27
CA ALA A 14 -22.49 -17.68 -0.30
C ALA A 14 -23.25 -18.92 -0.82
N TRP A 15 -24.37 -18.71 -1.49
CA TRP A 15 -25.17 -19.78 -2.08
C TRP A 15 -24.45 -20.39 -3.29
N ALA A 16 -23.95 -19.55 -4.20
CA ALA A 16 -23.21 -19.97 -5.40
C ALA A 16 -22.00 -20.82 -5.04
N ARG A 17 -21.27 -20.43 -4.00
CA ARG A 17 -20.12 -21.18 -3.49
C ARG A 17 -20.53 -22.50 -2.84
N ALA A 18 -21.56 -22.49 -1.97
CA ALA A 18 -22.03 -23.70 -1.26
C ALA A 18 -22.60 -24.76 -2.22
N HIS A 19 -23.17 -24.32 -3.34
CA HIS A 19 -23.83 -25.22 -4.32
C HIS A 19 -23.04 -25.37 -5.62
N HIS A 20 -21.84 -24.81 -5.72
CA HIS A 20 -20.94 -24.85 -6.88
C HIS A 20 -21.62 -24.45 -8.19
N LEU A 21 -22.42 -23.35 -8.16
CA LEU A 21 -23.16 -22.85 -9.30
C LEU A 21 -23.23 -21.31 -9.29
N VAL A 22 -22.82 -20.68 -10.40
CA VAL A 22 -22.98 -19.26 -10.66
C VAL A 22 -24.04 -19.09 -11.76
N LEU A 23 -25.05 -18.25 -11.52
CA LEU A 23 -26.06 -17.90 -12.52
C LEU A 23 -25.83 -16.45 -12.96
N LEU A 24 -25.49 -16.26 -14.21
CA LEU A 24 -25.26 -14.94 -14.83
C LEU A 24 -26.39 -14.57 -15.76
N SER A 25 -26.83 -13.30 -15.76
CA SER A 25 -27.84 -12.77 -16.67
C SER A 25 -27.28 -11.56 -17.45
N ASP A 26 -27.60 -11.48 -18.73
CA ASP A 26 -27.37 -10.29 -19.57
C ASP A 26 -28.67 -9.50 -19.87
N GLY A 27 -29.79 -9.88 -19.20
CA GLY A 27 -31.12 -9.30 -19.37
C GLY A 27 -31.99 -10.02 -20.39
N GLU A 28 -31.44 -10.76 -21.33
CA GLU A 28 -32.20 -11.55 -22.34
C GLU A 28 -32.02 -13.06 -22.14
N CYS A 29 -30.82 -13.48 -21.69
CA CYS A 29 -30.47 -14.89 -21.47
C CYS A 29 -29.78 -15.06 -20.12
N CYS A 30 -29.91 -16.27 -19.54
CA CYS A 30 -29.18 -16.66 -18.34
C CYS A 30 -28.18 -17.77 -18.67
N GLU A 31 -26.99 -17.70 -18.07
CA GLU A 31 -25.98 -18.75 -18.14
C GLU A 31 -25.66 -19.28 -16.73
N ALA A 32 -25.90 -20.57 -16.52
CA ALA A 32 -25.55 -21.27 -15.29
C ALA A 32 -24.18 -21.94 -15.48
N LEU A 33 -23.15 -21.42 -14.84
CA LEU A 33 -21.79 -21.97 -14.81
C LEU A 33 -21.66 -22.84 -13.56
N CYS A 34 -21.44 -24.13 -13.71
CA CYS A 34 -21.46 -25.06 -12.58
C CYS A 34 -20.34 -26.10 -12.68
N ARG A 35 -20.01 -26.73 -11.55
CA ARG A 35 -19.08 -27.87 -11.50
C ARG A 35 -19.78 -29.16 -11.95
N PRO A 36 -19.03 -30.19 -12.39
CA PRO A 36 -19.59 -31.49 -12.76
C PRO A 36 -20.37 -32.16 -11.63
N ASP A 37 -19.98 -31.92 -10.38
CA ASP A 37 -20.55 -32.49 -9.16
C ASP A 37 -21.69 -31.67 -8.56
N THR A 38 -22.13 -30.62 -9.23
CA THR A 38 -23.25 -29.75 -8.79
C THR A 38 -24.56 -30.55 -8.72
N ALA A 39 -25.22 -30.46 -7.56
CA ALA A 39 -26.47 -31.17 -7.32
C ALA A 39 -27.62 -30.68 -8.22
N ALA A 40 -28.46 -31.63 -8.72
CA ALA A 40 -29.59 -31.30 -9.60
C ALA A 40 -30.56 -30.27 -8.98
N ARG A 41 -30.77 -30.30 -7.66
CA ARG A 41 -31.59 -29.32 -6.94
C ARG A 41 -31.08 -27.88 -7.09
N ALA A 42 -29.76 -27.69 -7.17
CA ALA A 42 -29.17 -26.37 -7.36
C ALA A 42 -29.44 -25.82 -8.78
N LEU A 43 -29.43 -26.68 -9.79
CA LEU A 43 -29.80 -26.33 -11.15
C LEU A 43 -31.31 -26.01 -11.28
N LEU A 44 -32.17 -26.70 -10.54
CA LEU A 44 -33.59 -26.40 -10.51
C LEU A 44 -33.86 -25.05 -9.86
N GLU A 45 -33.17 -24.73 -8.77
CA GLU A 45 -33.29 -23.42 -8.13
C GLU A 45 -32.75 -22.30 -9.03
N ALA A 46 -31.62 -22.50 -9.68
CA ALA A 46 -31.11 -21.56 -10.69
C ALA A 46 -32.10 -21.35 -11.84
N ARG A 47 -32.77 -22.42 -12.30
CA ARG A 47 -33.81 -22.33 -13.33
C ARG A 47 -35.03 -21.56 -12.86
N ARG A 48 -35.42 -21.70 -11.60
CA ARG A 48 -36.54 -20.96 -10.99
C ARG A 48 -36.30 -19.46 -10.93
N LEU A 49 -35.01 -19.06 -10.73
CA LEU A 49 -34.60 -17.66 -10.60
C LEU A 49 -34.20 -17.04 -11.95
N ALA A 50 -34.06 -17.82 -13.01
CA ALA A 50 -33.71 -17.34 -14.34
C ALA A 50 -34.90 -16.63 -14.99
N ASP A 51 -34.75 -15.35 -15.31
CA ASP A 51 -35.78 -14.51 -15.95
C ASP A 51 -35.98 -14.81 -17.46
N GLY A 52 -35.20 -15.76 -18.02
CA GLY A 52 -35.23 -16.08 -19.45
C GLY A 52 -34.70 -17.49 -19.75
N PRO A 53 -34.38 -17.76 -21.05
CA PRO A 53 -33.73 -19.01 -21.45
C PRO A 53 -32.41 -19.19 -20.68
N MET A 54 -32.22 -20.40 -20.09
CA MET A 54 -31.03 -20.71 -19.30
C MET A 54 -30.14 -21.71 -20.03
N ARG A 55 -28.90 -21.35 -20.27
CA ARG A 55 -27.85 -22.26 -20.76
C ARG A 55 -27.02 -22.77 -19.60
N VAL A 56 -26.66 -24.04 -19.59
CA VAL A 56 -25.84 -24.66 -18.54
C VAL A 56 -24.48 -25.03 -19.12
N SER A 57 -23.42 -24.48 -18.53
CA SER A 57 -22.02 -24.76 -18.88
C SER A 57 -21.29 -25.39 -17.70
N ARG A 58 -20.66 -26.54 -17.88
CA ARG A 58 -19.90 -27.24 -16.84
C ARG A 58 -18.42 -26.87 -16.93
N LEU A 59 -17.85 -26.52 -15.80
CA LEU A 59 -16.46 -26.08 -15.67
C LEU A 59 -15.67 -27.03 -14.78
N ALA A 60 -14.38 -27.21 -15.07
CA ALA A 60 -13.46 -27.87 -14.15
C ALA A 60 -13.38 -27.10 -12.81
N PRO A 61 -13.10 -27.76 -11.66
CA PRO A 61 -13.08 -27.12 -10.35
C PRO A 61 -12.26 -25.82 -10.30
N ASP A 62 -11.04 -25.83 -10.83
CA ASP A 62 -10.14 -24.65 -10.84
C ASP A 62 -10.67 -23.52 -11.74
N ALA A 63 -11.32 -23.86 -12.86
CA ALA A 63 -11.95 -22.88 -13.74
C ALA A 63 -13.20 -22.30 -13.10
N PHE A 64 -13.98 -23.09 -12.37
CA PHE A 64 -15.15 -22.64 -11.65
C PHE A 64 -14.77 -21.63 -10.54
N GLU A 65 -13.74 -21.91 -9.72
CA GLU A 65 -13.29 -21.00 -8.67
C GLU A 65 -12.85 -19.64 -9.25
N LYS A 66 -12.14 -19.63 -10.38
CA LYS A 66 -11.78 -18.41 -11.09
C LYS A 66 -13.00 -17.61 -11.55
N VAL A 67 -13.98 -18.29 -12.15
CA VAL A 67 -15.21 -17.65 -12.63
C VAL A 67 -16.05 -17.16 -11.45
N LEU A 68 -16.18 -17.93 -10.37
CA LEU A 68 -16.86 -17.54 -9.16
C LEU A 68 -16.28 -16.22 -8.61
N VAL A 69 -14.97 -16.16 -8.45
CA VAL A 69 -14.29 -14.95 -7.98
C VAL A 69 -14.47 -13.78 -8.95
N LEU A 70 -14.28 -13.98 -10.26
CA LEU A 70 -14.38 -12.93 -11.27
C LEU A 70 -15.80 -12.38 -11.43
N SER A 71 -16.83 -13.25 -11.37
CA SER A 71 -18.22 -12.84 -11.52
C SER A 71 -18.69 -11.95 -10.37
N TYR A 72 -18.20 -12.21 -9.15
CA TYR A 72 -18.56 -11.41 -7.97
C TYR A 72 -17.56 -10.29 -7.66
N GLN A 73 -16.35 -10.31 -8.25
CA GLN A 73 -15.41 -9.17 -8.18
C GLN A 73 -15.83 -7.99 -9.07
N ARG A 74 -16.53 -8.25 -10.17
CA ARG A 74 -17.02 -7.19 -11.08
C ARG A 74 -18.31 -6.52 -10.59
N ASP A 75 -19.04 -7.16 -9.71
CA ASP A 75 -20.31 -6.66 -9.25
C ASP A 75 -20.17 -5.92 -7.90
N SER A 76 -19.70 -4.66 -7.99
CA SER A 76 -19.84 -3.71 -6.88
C SER A 76 -21.31 -3.49 -6.45
N ALA A 77 -22.27 -3.99 -7.26
CA ALA A 77 -23.69 -4.05 -6.93
C ALA A 77 -24.02 -5.11 -5.86
N GLU A 78 -23.14 -6.07 -5.57
CA GLU A 78 -23.42 -7.05 -4.51
C GLU A 78 -22.95 -6.59 -3.13
N ALA A 79 -21.92 -5.77 -3.05
CA ALA A 79 -21.69 -4.98 -1.83
C ALA A 79 -22.89 -4.02 -1.59
N HIS A 80 -23.44 -3.41 -2.67
CA HIS A 80 -24.71 -2.68 -2.64
C HIS A 80 -25.93 -3.58 -2.40
N ARG A 81 -25.92 -4.87 -2.80
CA ARG A 81 -27.03 -5.82 -2.55
C ARG A 81 -26.90 -6.58 -1.26
N MET A 82 -25.71 -6.87 -0.74
CA MET A 82 -25.56 -7.20 0.69
C MET A 82 -26.00 -6.04 1.59
N MET A 83 -25.83 -4.79 1.13
CA MET A 83 -26.44 -3.62 1.72
C MET A 83 -27.96 -3.55 1.42
N ALA A 84 -28.45 -4.01 0.28
CA ALA A 84 -29.87 -3.98 -0.12
C ALA A 84 -30.67 -5.20 0.32
N ASP A 85 -30.10 -6.38 0.54
CA ASP A 85 -30.73 -7.53 1.21
C ASP A 85 -30.87 -7.34 2.73
N ILE A 86 -30.23 -6.29 3.28
CA ILE A 86 -30.45 -5.79 4.64
C ILE A 86 -31.61 -4.76 4.68
N GLY A 87 -32.40 -4.68 3.61
CA GLY A 87 -33.54 -3.76 3.47
C GLY A 87 -33.15 -2.47 2.76
N ASN A 88 -33.91 -2.13 1.75
CA ASN A 88 -33.84 -0.92 0.94
C ASN A 88 -33.14 0.26 1.65
N GLU A 89 -32.07 0.77 1.03
CA GLU A 89 -31.47 2.07 1.35
C GLU A 89 -30.85 2.22 2.74
N LEU A 90 -29.95 1.33 3.17
CA LEU A 90 -29.10 1.62 4.30
C LEU A 90 -27.70 2.02 3.81
N ASP A 91 -27.59 3.28 3.43
CA ASP A 91 -26.31 4.00 3.33
C ASP A 91 -25.61 3.96 4.70
N LEU A 92 -24.30 3.94 4.72
CA LEU A 92 -23.48 4.01 5.92
C LEU A 92 -23.92 5.15 6.87
N TYR A 93 -24.46 6.24 6.31
CA TYR A 93 -25.06 7.36 7.04
C TYR A 93 -26.34 6.93 7.78
N THR A 94 -27.22 6.20 7.12
CA THR A 94 -28.49 5.73 7.68
C THR A 94 -28.26 4.70 8.80
N LEU A 95 -27.29 3.78 8.62
CA LEU A 95 -26.87 2.85 9.68
C LEU A 95 -26.31 3.57 10.92
N ALA A 96 -25.62 4.69 10.72
CA ALA A 96 -25.10 5.49 11.83
C ALA A 96 -26.19 6.30 12.56
N GLU A 97 -27.30 6.63 11.89
CA GLU A 97 -28.45 7.36 12.45
C GLU A 97 -29.49 6.44 13.08
N GLU A 98 -29.64 5.20 12.60
CA GLU A 98 -30.64 4.23 13.08
C GLU A 98 -30.25 3.51 14.37
N LEU A 99 -29.06 3.73 14.92
CA LEU A 99 -28.65 3.12 16.18
C LEU A 99 -29.44 3.74 17.35
N PRO A 100 -30.10 2.92 18.22
CA PRO A 100 -31.01 3.41 19.22
C PRO A 100 -30.38 4.31 20.29
N ASP A 101 -31.19 5.21 20.84
CA ASP A 101 -30.81 6.26 21.81
C ASP A 101 -30.54 5.78 23.24
N THR A 102 -30.57 4.48 23.50
CA THR A 102 -30.50 3.93 24.85
C THR A 102 -29.10 3.58 25.31
N ASP A 103 -28.77 3.91 26.56
CA ASP A 103 -27.46 3.64 27.21
C ASP A 103 -27.20 2.12 27.46
N ASP A 104 -28.18 1.27 27.22
CA ASP A 104 -28.16 -0.17 27.55
C ASP A 104 -27.65 -1.11 26.44
N LEU A 105 -26.97 -0.57 25.43
CA LEU A 105 -26.45 -1.39 24.32
C LEU A 105 -25.28 -2.31 24.71
N LEU A 106 -24.72 -2.15 25.91
CA LEU A 106 -23.72 -3.07 26.46
C LEU A 106 -24.32 -4.36 27.02
N ASP A 107 -25.63 -4.34 27.37
CA ASP A 107 -26.37 -5.47 27.90
C ASP A 107 -27.31 -6.15 26.84
N SER A 108 -27.40 -5.58 25.63
CA SER A 108 -28.18 -6.19 24.56
C SER A 108 -27.40 -7.29 23.86
N GLU A 109 -28.01 -8.48 23.78
CA GLU A 109 -27.52 -9.62 22.99
C GLU A 109 -27.41 -9.32 21.48
N ASP A 110 -27.70 -8.08 21.02
CA ASP A 110 -27.76 -7.66 19.64
C ASP A 110 -26.59 -6.71 19.25
N ASP A 111 -25.37 -7.24 19.25
CA ASP A 111 -24.18 -6.60 18.64
C ASP A 111 -24.31 -6.43 17.10
N ALA A 112 -25.39 -6.91 16.52
CA ALA A 112 -25.60 -6.99 15.07
C ALA A 112 -25.48 -5.63 14.33
N PRO A 113 -25.99 -4.49 14.83
CA PRO A 113 -25.87 -3.21 14.14
C PRO A 113 -24.43 -2.67 14.08
N ILE A 114 -23.67 -2.77 15.19
CA ILE A 114 -22.26 -2.30 15.25
C ILE A 114 -21.36 -3.18 14.38
N ILE A 115 -21.59 -4.50 14.39
CA ILE A 115 -20.83 -5.43 13.53
C ILE A 115 -21.11 -5.12 12.06
N ARG A 116 -22.36 -4.86 11.69
CA ARG A 116 -22.73 -4.45 10.32
C ARG A 116 -22.05 -3.16 9.91
N MET A 117 -22.02 -2.16 10.78
CA MET A 117 -21.33 -0.89 10.53
C MET A 117 -19.81 -1.10 10.33
N ILE A 118 -19.15 -1.92 11.16
CA ILE A 118 -17.72 -2.24 11.00
C ILE A 118 -17.47 -2.95 9.67
N ASN A 119 -18.29 -3.96 9.34
CA ASN A 119 -18.15 -4.71 8.11
C ASN A 119 -18.38 -3.83 6.86
N ALA A 120 -19.39 -2.96 6.89
CA ALA A 120 -19.65 -2.00 5.81
C ALA A 120 -18.50 -1.01 5.64
N MET A 121 -17.97 -0.47 6.75
CA MET A 121 -16.82 0.43 6.76
C MET A 121 -15.56 -0.24 6.18
N LEU A 122 -15.27 -1.48 6.58
CA LEU A 122 -14.13 -2.25 6.06
C LEU A 122 -14.30 -2.58 4.57
N THR A 123 -15.51 -2.97 4.16
CA THR A 123 -15.81 -3.27 2.77
C THR A 123 -15.64 -2.05 1.87
N GLU A 124 -16.16 -0.89 2.30
CA GLU A 124 -16.02 0.36 1.56
C GLU A 124 -14.55 0.82 1.51
N ALA A 125 -13.81 0.68 2.61
CA ALA A 125 -12.39 1.01 2.63
C ALA A 125 -11.57 0.15 1.65
N ILE A 126 -11.87 -1.14 1.54
CA ILE A 126 -11.22 -2.05 0.58
C ILE A 126 -11.58 -1.68 -0.86
N LYS A 127 -12.84 -1.38 -1.14
CA LYS A 127 -13.32 -0.93 -2.45
C LYS A 127 -12.63 0.35 -2.89
N GLU A 128 -12.49 1.31 -1.99
CA GLU A 128 -11.76 2.57 -2.17
C GLU A 128 -10.22 2.40 -2.20
N LYS A 129 -9.71 1.18 -1.96
CA LYS A 129 -8.28 0.88 -1.83
C LYS A 129 -7.60 1.75 -0.75
N ALA A 130 -8.32 1.98 0.35
CA ALA A 130 -7.76 2.70 1.48
C ALA A 130 -6.63 1.90 2.13
N SER A 131 -5.56 2.57 2.51
CA SER A 131 -4.46 1.98 3.29
C SER A 131 -4.77 1.94 4.78
N ASP A 132 -5.48 2.96 5.29
CA ASP A 132 -5.78 3.11 6.70
C ASP A 132 -7.21 3.67 6.89
N ILE A 133 -7.87 3.22 7.96
CA ILE A 133 -9.11 3.79 8.49
C ILE A 133 -8.77 4.48 9.80
N HIS A 134 -9.08 5.76 9.92
CA HIS A 134 -8.92 6.55 11.13
C HIS A 134 -10.27 6.76 11.78
N ILE A 135 -10.42 6.37 13.02
CA ILE A 135 -11.62 6.55 13.86
C ILE A 135 -11.21 7.48 15.00
N GLU A 136 -11.73 8.69 15.01
CA GLU A 136 -11.26 9.78 15.87
C GLU A 136 -12.42 10.34 16.68
N THR A 137 -12.30 10.26 18.00
CA THR A 137 -13.30 10.75 18.93
C THR A 137 -13.06 12.20 19.28
N TYR A 138 -14.03 13.08 18.97
CA TYR A 138 -14.02 14.49 19.30
C TYR A 138 -15.09 14.80 20.38
N GLU A 139 -15.12 16.04 20.86
CA GLU A 139 -16.04 16.47 21.91
C GLU A 139 -17.50 16.22 21.55
N ARG A 140 -17.91 16.49 20.33
CA ARG A 140 -19.33 16.46 19.89
C ARG A 140 -19.66 15.35 18.89
N HIS A 141 -18.67 14.78 18.23
CA HIS A 141 -18.87 13.79 17.17
C HIS A 141 -17.75 12.76 17.14
N LEU A 142 -18.01 11.65 16.48
CA LEU A 142 -17.03 10.69 16.00
C LEU A 142 -16.72 11.04 14.54
N GLN A 143 -15.46 10.98 14.13
CA GLN A 143 -15.06 11.19 12.75
C GLN A 143 -14.36 9.94 12.21
N ILE A 144 -14.84 9.45 11.07
CA ILE A 144 -14.24 8.31 10.37
C ILE A 144 -13.65 8.82 9.05
N ARG A 145 -12.34 8.60 8.88
CA ARG A 145 -11.60 9.01 7.69
C ARG A 145 -10.86 7.84 7.08
N PHE A 146 -10.86 7.76 5.76
CA PHE A 146 -10.04 6.82 5.03
C PHE A 146 -8.80 7.52 4.47
N ARG A 147 -7.67 6.82 4.49
CA ARG A 147 -6.47 7.23 3.76
C ARG A 147 -6.44 6.53 2.43
N VAL A 148 -6.75 7.27 1.36
CA VAL A 148 -6.75 6.77 -0.01
C VAL A 148 -5.67 7.51 -0.79
N ASP A 149 -4.78 6.76 -1.46
CA ASP A 149 -3.64 7.31 -2.19
C ASP A 149 -2.80 8.33 -1.39
N GLY A 150 -2.64 8.04 -0.07
CA GLY A 150 -1.86 8.86 0.86
C GLY A 150 -2.60 10.07 1.45
N VAL A 151 -3.83 10.39 0.99
CA VAL A 151 -4.63 11.53 1.45
C VAL A 151 -5.76 11.06 2.35
N LEU A 152 -5.95 11.72 3.50
CA LEU A 152 -7.08 11.47 4.40
C LEU A 152 -8.35 12.14 3.86
N ARG A 153 -9.46 11.39 3.86
CA ARG A 153 -10.79 11.85 3.48
C ARG A 153 -11.79 11.53 4.56
N GLU A 154 -12.65 12.47 4.90
CA GLU A 154 -13.78 12.21 5.76
C GLU A 154 -14.81 11.35 4.99
N ILE A 155 -15.21 10.25 5.61
CA ILE A 155 -16.21 9.34 5.05
C ILE A 155 -17.50 9.46 5.83
N LEU A 156 -17.41 9.53 7.17
CA LEU A 156 -18.56 9.57 8.06
C LEU A 156 -18.29 10.46 9.27
N ARG A 157 -19.36 11.08 9.79
CA ARG A 157 -19.34 11.84 11.04
C ARG A 157 -20.50 11.40 11.95
N PRO A 158 -20.43 10.18 12.53
CA PRO A 158 -21.47 9.67 13.40
C PRO A 158 -21.55 10.44 14.72
N GLN A 159 -22.62 10.18 15.48
CA GLN A 159 -22.77 10.74 16.82
C GLN A 159 -21.71 10.16 17.77
N ARG A 160 -21.22 10.99 18.70
CA ARG A 160 -20.16 10.61 19.65
C ARG A 160 -20.46 9.36 20.46
N ARG A 161 -21.73 9.13 20.83
CA ARG A 161 -22.16 7.97 21.62
C ARG A 161 -21.76 6.63 21.02
N LEU A 162 -21.62 6.53 19.69
CA LEU A 162 -21.21 5.33 18.99
C LEU A 162 -19.72 5.00 19.16
N ALA A 163 -18.91 5.98 19.61
CA ALA A 163 -17.46 5.81 19.71
C ALA A 163 -17.07 4.66 20.65
N ALA A 164 -17.65 4.62 21.84
CA ALA A 164 -17.32 3.60 22.85
C ALA A 164 -17.68 2.18 22.37
N LEU A 165 -18.84 2.02 21.74
CA LEU A 165 -19.33 0.73 21.23
C LEU A 165 -18.45 0.25 20.06
N LEU A 166 -18.20 1.14 19.09
CA LEU A 166 -17.41 0.83 17.91
C LEU A 166 -15.97 0.45 18.31
N ILE A 167 -15.34 1.23 19.20
CA ILE A 167 -13.97 1.00 19.66
C ILE A 167 -13.88 -0.29 20.48
N SER A 168 -14.82 -0.52 21.41
CA SER A 168 -14.83 -1.75 22.20
C SER A 168 -14.96 -2.99 21.30
N ARG A 169 -15.81 -2.94 20.28
CA ARG A 169 -15.96 -4.05 19.34
C ARG A 169 -14.70 -4.28 18.50
N ILE A 170 -14.06 -3.23 18.03
CA ILE A 170 -12.78 -3.34 17.31
C ILE A 170 -11.69 -3.93 18.20
N LYS A 171 -11.64 -3.53 19.49
CA LYS A 171 -10.71 -4.11 20.47
C LYS A 171 -10.94 -5.62 20.65
N VAL A 172 -12.19 -6.06 20.79
CA VAL A 172 -12.53 -7.49 20.83
C VAL A 172 -12.02 -8.23 19.61
N MET A 173 -12.32 -7.70 18.41
CA MET A 173 -11.89 -8.32 17.14
C MET A 173 -10.36 -8.40 17.00
N ALA A 174 -9.64 -7.45 17.59
CA ALA A 174 -8.18 -7.37 17.56
C ALA A 174 -7.51 -8.04 18.77
N SER A 175 -8.27 -8.71 19.66
CA SER A 175 -7.79 -9.35 20.90
C SER A 175 -7.08 -8.37 21.85
N LEU A 176 -7.61 -7.13 21.96
CA LEU A 176 -7.13 -6.07 22.85
C LEU A 176 -7.96 -6.02 24.12
N ASP A 177 -7.39 -5.44 25.18
CA ASP A 177 -8.09 -5.24 26.45
C ASP A 177 -9.11 -4.10 26.34
N ILE A 178 -10.39 -4.43 26.53
CA ILE A 178 -11.53 -3.49 26.44
C ILE A 178 -11.56 -2.55 27.64
N ALA A 179 -11.18 -3.07 28.83
CA ALA A 179 -11.23 -2.32 30.08
C ALA A 179 -10.13 -1.26 30.18
N GLU A 180 -8.98 -1.51 29.57
CA GLU A 180 -7.86 -0.58 29.58
C GLU A 180 -8.00 0.46 28.46
N LYS A 181 -8.19 1.73 28.84
CA LYS A 181 -8.40 2.87 27.94
C LYS A 181 -7.36 4.00 28.10
N ARG A 182 -6.37 3.78 28.99
CA ARG A 182 -5.40 4.82 29.41
C ARG A 182 -4.04 4.67 28.75
N VAL A 183 -3.77 3.52 28.15
CA VAL A 183 -2.49 3.23 27.47
C VAL A 183 -2.72 2.82 26.02
N PRO A 184 -1.76 3.09 25.13
CA PRO A 184 -1.81 2.60 23.76
C PRO A 184 -1.83 1.07 23.71
N GLN A 185 -2.58 0.52 22.74
CA GLN A 185 -2.59 -0.93 22.50
C GLN A 185 -2.47 -1.19 20.99
N ASP A 186 -1.72 -2.23 20.63
CA ASP A 186 -1.56 -2.70 19.26
C ASP A 186 -2.01 -4.15 19.13
N GLY A 187 -2.79 -4.45 18.11
CA GLY A 187 -3.33 -5.78 17.84
C GLY A 187 -3.46 -6.07 16.35
N ARG A 188 -3.94 -7.27 16.05
CA ARG A 188 -4.17 -7.71 14.67
C ARG A 188 -5.47 -8.48 14.57
N MET A 189 -6.14 -8.38 13.44
CA MET A 189 -7.28 -9.21 13.08
C MET A 189 -7.15 -9.66 11.62
N ALA A 190 -7.44 -10.93 11.37
CA ALA A 190 -7.52 -11.48 10.02
C ALA A 190 -8.98 -11.60 9.61
N LEU A 191 -9.33 -10.98 8.50
CA LEU A 191 -10.71 -10.92 8.00
C LEU A 191 -10.78 -11.51 6.60
N ARG A 192 -11.93 -12.06 6.24
CA ARG A 192 -12.23 -12.45 4.85
C ARG A 192 -13.38 -11.59 4.35
N ILE A 193 -13.09 -10.72 3.37
CA ILE A 193 -14.06 -9.81 2.79
C ILE A 193 -14.08 -10.04 1.28
N GLY A 194 -15.23 -10.40 0.71
CA GLY A 194 -15.36 -10.71 -0.70
C GLY A 194 -14.43 -11.85 -1.18
N GLY A 195 -14.17 -12.85 -0.32
CA GLY A 195 -13.27 -13.97 -0.62
C GLY A 195 -11.77 -13.65 -0.47
N ARG A 196 -11.38 -12.39 -0.19
CA ARG A 196 -9.99 -11.96 0.04
C ARG A 196 -9.63 -12.05 1.51
N ALA A 197 -8.44 -12.56 1.80
CA ALA A 197 -7.87 -12.51 3.13
C ALA A 197 -7.20 -11.14 3.34
N ILE A 198 -7.72 -10.38 4.27
CA ILE A 198 -7.21 -9.06 4.66
C ILE A 198 -6.64 -9.17 6.07
N ASP A 199 -5.38 -8.80 6.23
CA ASP A 199 -4.77 -8.62 7.54
C ASP A 199 -4.94 -7.15 7.97
N VAL A 200 -5.49 -6.92 9.15
CA VAL A 200 -5.74 -5.57 9.66
C VAL A 200 -4.93 -5.39 10.94
N ARG A 201 -4.00 -4.44 10.93
CA ARG A 201 -3.31 -3.99 12.13
C ARG A 201 -4.12 -2.89 12.79
N VAL A 202 -4.37 -3.05 14.08
CA VAL A 202 -5.17 -2.14 14.90
C VAL A 202 -4.28 -1.47 15.91
N SER A 203 -4.27 -0.14 15.93
CA SER A 203 -3.59 0.63 16.97
C SER A 203 -4.60 1.55 17.65
N THR A 204 -4.64 1.53 18.97
CA THR A 204 -5.47 2.40 19.79
C THR A 204 -4.61 3.37 20.58
N LEU A 205 -5.06 4.60 20.70
CA LEU A 205 -4.36 5.66 21.43
C LEU A 205 -5.35 6.46 22.28
N PRO A 206 -5.11 6.62 23.59
CA PRO A 206 -5.88 7.54 24.43
C PRO A 206 -5.83 8.97 23.91
N SER A 207 -6.96 9.66 23.87
CA SER A 207 -7.05 11.09 23.53
C SER A 207 -7.99 11.82 24.50
N SER A 208 -8.03 13.15 24.43
CA SER A 208 -8.79 14.01 25.35
C SER A 208 -10.29 13.70 25.42
N HIS A 209 -10.87 13.14 24.36
CA HIS A 209 -12.32 12.90 24.27
C HIS A 209 -12.70 11.42 24.17
N GLY A 210 -11.72 10.51 24.35
CA GLY A 210 -11.86 9.07 24.23
C GLY A 210 -10.69 8.47 23.47
N GLU A 211 -10.78 7.21 23.08
CA GLU A 211 -9.71 6.56 22.32
C GLU A 211 -9.80 6.93 20.84
N ARG A 212 -8.64 7.04 20.21
CA ARG A 212 -8.46 7.08 18.76
C ARG A 212 -8.04 5.71 18.29
N VAL A 213 -8.58 5.25 17.16
CA VAL A 213 -8.21 3.96 16.56
C VAL A 213 -7.76 4.17 15.13
N VAL A 214 -6.70 3.48 14.75
CA VAL A 214 -6.24 3.38 13.36
C VAL A 214 -6.22 1.92 12.95
N LEU A 215 -6.92 1.61 11.86
CA LEU A 215 -6.93 0.29 11.24
C LEU A 215 -6.09 0.37 9.97
N ARG A 216 -4.94 -0.31 9.90
CA ARG A 216 -4.15 -0.44 8.68
C ARG A 216 -4.53 -1.70 7.94
N LEU A 217 -4.98 -1.55 6.71
CA LEU A 217 -5.45 -2.63 5.86
C LEU A 217 -4.27 -3.17 5.02
N LEU A 218 -4.00 -4.46 5.13
CA LEU A 218 -2.95 -5.16 4.39
C LEU A 218 -3.61 -6.24 3.52
N ASP A 219 -3.79 -5.94 2.23
CA ASP A 219 -4.25 -6.92 1.24
C ASP A 219 -3.05 -7.70 0.71
N LYS A 220 -2.87 -8.93 1.19
CA LYS A 220 -1.74 -9.80 0.82
C LYS A 220 -1.77 -10.22 -0.65
N ASN A 221 -2.91 -10.15 -1.32
CA ASN A 221 -3.10 -10.67 -2.67
C ASN A 221 -3.00 -9.61 -3.77
N SER A 222 -2.90 -8.31 -3.43
CA SER A 222 -3.00 -7.21 -4.41
C SER A 222 -1.66 -6.59 -4.80
N VAL A 223 -0.54 -7.03 -4.23
CA VAL A 223 0.75 -6.39 -4.46
C VAL A 223 1.41 -6.94 -5.71
N ASN A 224 1.46 -6.11 -6.75
CA ASN A 224 2.30 -6.38 -7.90
C ASN A 224 3.73 -5.92 -7.59
N LEU A 225 4.66 -6.88 -7.43
CA LEU A 225 6.07 -6.65 -7.16
C LEU A 225 6.89 -6.50 -8.45
N ASP A 226 6.35 -5.83 -9.47
CA ASP A 226 7.09 -5.48 -10.68
C ASP A 226 7.50 -4.01 -10.66
N LEU A 227 8.81 -3.75 -10.72
CA LEU A 227 9.38 -2.40 -10.66
C LEU A 227 8.90 -1.48 -11.78
N LEU A 228 8.63 -2.00 -12.98
CA LEU A 228 8.06 -1.22 -14.09
C LEU A 228 6.64 -0.76 -13.76
N THR A 229 5.82 -1.67 -13.26
CA THR A 229 4.43 -1.37 -12.82
C THR A 229 4.41 -0.40 -11.65
N LEU A 230 5.41 -0.46 -10.75
CA LEU A 230 5.57 0.51 -9.66
C LEU A 230 6.01 1.90 -10.16
N GLY A 231 6.33 2.02 -11.45
CA GLY A 231 6.62 3.28 -12.11
C GLY A 231 8.11 3.59 -12.31
N MET A 232 8.99 2.61 -12.15
CA MET A 232 10.41 2.75 -12.46
C MET A 232 10.61 2.80 -13.97
N PRO A 233 11.33 3.80 -14.52
CA PRO A 233 11.63 3.83 -15.94
C PRO A 233 12.57 2.68 -16.35
N PRO A 234 12.49 2.13 -17.59
CA PRO A 234 13.33 1.03 -18.04
C PRO A 234 14.82 1.28 -17.88
N ALA A 235 15.32 2.47 -18.23
CA ALA A 235 16.74 2.81 -18.10
C ALA A 235 17.22 2.85 -16.62
N LEU A 236 16.31 3.12 -15.66
CA LEU A 236 16.62 3.04 -14.24
C LEU A 236 16.59 1.59 -13.77
N LEU A 237 15.64 0.79 -14.27
CA LEU A 237 15.53 -0.63 -13.97
C LEU A 237 16.80 -1.38 -14.36
N ASP A 238 17.37 -1.14 -15.56
CA ASP A 238 18.63 -1.76 -16.01
C ASP A 238 19.78 -1.46 -15.02
N ARG A 239 19.82 -0.25 -14.48
CA ARG A 239 20.82 0.12 -13.45
C ARG A 239 20.56 -0.59 -12.12
N VAL A 240 19.33 -0.72 -11.70
CA VAL A 240 18.96 -1.44 -10.46
C VAL A 240 19.30 -2.93 -10.62
N ASP A 241 19.02 -3.54 -11.78
CA ASP A 241 19.38 -4.93 -12.06
C ASP A 241 20.90 -5.14 -12.00
N ALA A 242 21.68 -4.22 -12.57
CA ALA A 242 23.13 -4.26 -12.47
C ALA A 242 23.65 -4.11 -11.03
N LEU A 243 22.96 -3.34 -10.20
CA LEU A 243 23.32 -3.14 -8.79
C LEU A 243 23.02 -4.39 -7.93
N ILE A 244 21.83 -4.98 -8.07
CA ILE A 244 21.44 -6.16 -7.29
C ILE A 244 22.16 -7.44 -7.74
N ALA A 245 22.74 -7.43 -8.95
CA ALA A 245 23.61 -8.50 -9.43
C ALA A 245 25.03 -8.47 -8.80
N ARG A 246 25.42 -7.37 -8.12
CA ARG A 246 26.72 -7.28 -7.46
C ARG A 246 26.86 -8.32 -6.36
N PRO A 247 28.06 -8.88 -6.16
CA PRO A 247 28.29 -9.89 -5.13
C PRO A 247 28.28 -9.30 -3.72
N HIS A 248 28.64 -8.06 -3.55
CA HIS A 248 28.72 -7.39 -2.23
C HIS A 248 28.55 -5.87 -2.36
N GLY A 249 28.28 -5.22 -1.25
CA GLY A 249 28.11 -3.77 -1.13
C GLY A 249 26.77 -3.41 -0.50
N ILE A 250 26.48 -2.12 -0.40
CA ILE A 250 25.23 -1.62 0.20
C ILE A 250 24.43 -0.84 -0.84
N ILE A 251 23.15 -1.15 -0.95
CA ILE A 251 22.16 -0.39 -1.72
C ILE A 251 21.13 0.14 -0.74
N LEU A 252 20.94 1.46 -0.72
CA LEU A 252 19.98 2.10 0.16
C LEU A 252 18.79 2.66 -0.62
N VAL A 253 17.59 2.49 -0.07
CA VAL A 253 16.38 3.18 -0.53
C VAL A 253 15.94 4.14 0.55
N THR A 254 15.81 5.43 0.22
CA THR A 254 15.45 6.46 1.20
C THR A 254 14.19 7.20 0.82
N GLY A 255 13.55 7.78 1.82
CA GLY A 255 12.32 8.56 1.68
C GLY A 255 11.47 8.52 2.95
N PRO A 256 10.43 9.36 3.05
CA PRO A 256 9.52 9.37 4.20
C PRO A 256 8.73 8.06 4.31
N THR A 257 8.01 7.90 5.41
CA THR A 257 7.04 6.82 5.59
C THR A 257 5.98 6.89 4.49
N GLY A 258 5.64 5.73 3.92
CA GLY A 258 4.66 5.64 2.83
C GLY A 258 5.19 6.01 1.44
N SER A 259 6.50 6.22 1.25
CA SER A 259 7.09 6.44 -0.08
C SER A 259 7.29 5.17 -0.92
N GLY A 260 6.93 3.99 -0.40
CA GLY A 260 6.99 2.72 -1.12
C GLY A 260 8.35 2.01 -1.06
N LYS A 261 9.25 2.37 -0.12
CA LYS A 261 10.59 1.79 0.01
C LYS A 261 10.59 0.27 0.12
N SER A 262 9.82 -0.29 1.06
CA SER A 262 9.75 -1.73 1.28
C SER A 262 9.22 -2.46 0.05
N THR A 263 8.19 -1.92 -0.62
CA THR A 263 7.64 -2.48 -1.85
C THR A 263 8.67 -2.54 -2.97
N THR A 264 9.47 -1.47 -3.12
CA THR A 264 10.54 -1.41 -4.11
C THR A 264 11.66 -2.40 -3.80
N LEU A 265 12.06 -2.53 -2.53
CA LEU A 265 13.06 -3.51 -2.12
C LEU A 265 12.56 -4.95 -2.29
N TYR A 266 11.30 -5.24 -1.97
CA TYR A 266 10.69 -6.55 -2.21
C TYR A 266 10.65 -6.88 -3.71
N ALA A 267 10.26 -5.88 -4.54
CA ALA A 267 10.27 -6.04 -5.98
C ALA A 267 11.70 -6.28 -6.52
N ALA A 268 12.71 -5.64 -5.93
CA ALA A 268 14.11 -5.88 -6.28
C ALA A 268 14.58 -7.29 -5.85
N LEU A 269 14.22 -7.74 -4.62
CA LEU A 269 14.53 -9.09 -4.16
C LEU A 269 13.87 -10.17 -5.02
N SER A 270 12.62 -9.96 -5.46
CA SER A 270 11.89 -10.90 -6.32
C SER A 270 12.52 -11.07 -7.72
N ARG A 271 13.47 -10.21 -8.10
CA ARG A 271 14.25 -10.33 -9.34
C ARG A 271 15.49 -11.19 -9.20
N LEU A 272 15.89 -11.51 -7.97
CA LEU A 272 17.02 -12.40 -7.68
C LEU A 272 16.55 -13.85 -7.70
N ASP A 273 17.43 -14.76 -8.13
CA ASP A 273 17.14 -16.21 -8.07
C ASP A 273 17.42 -16.72 -6.65
N ALA A 274 16.34 -16.91 -5.87
CA ALA A 274 16.42 -17.41 -4.50
C ALA A 274 16.79 -18.92 -4.43
N ARG A 275 16.91 -19.62 -5.56
CA ARG A 275 17.43 -21.00 -5.61
C ARG A 275 18.95 -21.04 -5.66
N GLU A 276 19.57 -19.97 -6.19
CA GLU A 276 21.02 -19.88 -6.33
C GLU A 276 21.66 -18.98 -5.25
N ARG A 277 20.88 -18.08 -4.66
CA ARG A 277 21.32 -17.15 -3.62
C ARG A 277 20.54 -17.35 -2.34
N ASN A 278 21.22 -17.42 -1.21
CA ASN A 278 20.59 -17.39 0.10
C ASN A 278 20.23 -15.96 0.46
N ILE A 279 18.93 -15.64 0.36
CA ILE A 279 18.39 -14.31 0.62
C ILE A 279 17.70 -14.32 1.98
N MET A 280 18.11 -13.44 2.88
CA MET A 280 17.55 -13.34 4.22
C MET A 280 17.17 -11.90 4.56
N THR A 281 16.13 -11.74 5.39
CA THR A 281 15.67 -10.42 5.82
C THR A 281 15.51 -10.32 7.32
N ILE A 282 15.66 -9.10 7.86
CA ILE A 282 15.23 -8.72 9.19
C ILE A 282 14.35 -7.47 9.10
N GLU A 283 13.09 -7.52 9.58
CA GLU A 283 12.06 -6.54 9.32
C GLU A 283 11.21 -6.23 10.56
N ASP A 284 10.60 -5.03 10.59
CA ASP A 284 9.74 -4.59 11.69
C ASP A 284 8.46 -3.90 11.17
N PRO A 285 7.42 -4.68 10.91
CA PRO A 285 7.36 -6.14 10.75
C PRO A 285 7.54 -6.58 9.30
N VAL A 286 7.49 -7.90 9.02
CA VAL A 286 7.35 -8.46 7.67
C VAL A 286 6.00 -8.02 7.10
N GLU A 287 6.01 -7.37 5.92
CA GLU A 287 4.79 -6.86 5.26
C GLU A 287 4.11 -7.95 4.41
N TYR A 288 4.90 -8.69 3.64
CA TYR A 288 4.45 -9.79 2.78
C TYR A 288 5.44 -10.94 2.86
N GLU A 289 4.93 -12.16 2.77
CA GLU A 289 5.76 -13.36 2.65
C GLU A 289 6.24 -13.49 1.20
N LEU A 290 7.55 -13.62 1.02
CA LEU A 290 8.21 -13.83 -0.26
C LEU A 290 8.68 -15.27 -0.35
N GLU A 291 8.26 -15.99 -1.40
CA GLU A 291 8.65 -17.38 -1.62
C GLU A 291 10.17 -17.49 -1.83
N GLY A 292 10.79 -18.44 -1.15
CA GLY A 292 12.23 -18.72 -1.26
C GLY A 292 13.13 -17.76 -0.46
N ILE A 293 12.58 -16.80 0.30
CA ILE A 293 13.33 -15.83 1.10
C ILE A 293 13.14 -16.09 2.59
N GLY A 294 14.23 -16.16 3.32
CA GLY A 294 14.24 -16.34 4.78
C GLY A 294 13.92 -15.04 5.51
N GLN A 295 12.64 -14.78 5.84
CA GLN A 295 12.21 -13.54 6.48
C GLN A 295 12.13 -13.68 8.00
N THR A 296 12.85 -12.80 8.72
CA THR A 296 12.85 -12.74 10.20
C THR A 296 12.21 -11.43 10.65
N GLN A 297 11.36 -11.50 11.67
CA GLN A 297 10.71 -10.33 12.24
C GLN A 297 11.36 -9.91 13.55
N VAL A 298 11.55 -8.59 13.75
CA VAL A 298 11.89 -7.98 15.02
C VAL A 298 10.84 -8.33 16.08
N ASN A 299 11.29 -8.64 17.29
CA ASN A 299 10.41 -8.98 18.41
C ASN A 299 10.99 -8.41 19.72
N ALA A 300 10.46 -7.28 20.15
CA ALA A 300 10.91 -6.58 21.33
C ALA A 300 10.74 -7.40 22.64
N LYS A 301 9.75 -8.32 22.70
CA LYS A 301 9.49 -9.14 23.89
C LYS A 301 10.62 -10.11 24.23
N VAL A 302 11.41 -10.51 23.23
CA VAL A 302 12.56 -11.41 23.37
C VAL A 302 13.86 -10.72 22.96
N GLU A 303 13.86 -9.39 22.92
CA GLU A 303 15.02 -8.55 22.55
C GLU A 303 15.60 -8.88 21.16
N MET A 304 14.79 -9.36 20.24
CA MET A 304 15.18 -9.54 18.84
C MET A 304 15.12 -8.19 18.14
N THR A 305 16.22 -7.43 18.21
CA THR A 305 16.40 -6.13 17.53
C THR A 305 16.93 -6.32 16.12
N PHE A 306 16.96 -5.24 15.30
CA PHE A 306 17.61 -5.25 13.99
C PHE A 306 19.07 -5.68 14.07
N ALA A 307 19.85 -5.10 15.00
CA ALA A 307 21.26 -5.44 15.18
C ALA A 307 21.46 -6.91 15.57
N ARG A 308 20.68 -7.41 16.52
CA ARG A 308 20.76 -8.81 16.96
C ARG A 308 20.35 -9.79 15.88
N GLY A 309 19.27 -9.50 15.14
CA GLY A 309 18.80 -10.30 14.02
C GLY A 309 19.82 -10.33 12.88
N LEU A 310 20.37 -9.18 12.49
CA LEU A 310 21.38 -9.07 11.45
C LEU A 310 22.64 -9.90 11.80
N ARG A 311 23.15 -9.80 13.04
CA ARG A 311 24.27 -10.66 13.49
C ARG A 311 23.95 -12.16 13.40
N ALA A 312 22.71 -12.54 13.67
CA ALA A 312 22.30 -13.93 13.57
C ALA A 312 22.24 -14.39 12.12
N ILE A 313 21.66 -13.58 11.24
CA ILE A 313 21.55 -13.84 9.80
C ILE A 313 22.94 -14.01 9.17
N LEU A 314 23.91 -13.18 9.52
CA LEU A 314 25.28 -13.27 8.98
C LEU A 314 26.01 -14.60 9.35
N ARG A 315 25.47 -15.40 10.27
CA ARG A 315 25.96 -16.76 10.56
C ARG A 315 25.20 -17.88 9.87
N GLN A 316 24.24 -17.51 9.00
CA GLN A 316 23.40 -18.44 8.26
C GLN A 316 23.83 -18.53 6.77
N ASP A 317 25.07 -18.15 6.45
CA ASP A 317 25.65 -18.17 5.10
C ASP A 317 24.78 -17.41 4.05
N PRO A 318 24.39 -16.16 4.29
CA PRO A 318 23.58 -15.40 3.35
C PRO A 318 24.45 -14.82 2.22
N ASP A 319 23.91 -14.75 1.01
CA ASP A 319 24.49 -13.97 -0.09
C ASP A 319 23.93 -12.55 -0.11
N VAL A 320 22.63 -12.43 0.18
CA VAL A 320 21.88 -11.15 0.15
C VAL A 320 21.15 -10.96 1.47
N VAL A 321 21.30 -9.80 2.06
CA VAL A 321 20.63 -9.46 3.32
C VAL A 321 19.81 -8.18 3.15
N LEU A 322 18.50 -8.25 3.46
CA LEU A 322 17.67 -7.07 3.60
C LEU A 322 17.52 -6.70 5.08
N VAL A 323 17.97 -5.52 5.45
CA VAL A 323 17.68 -4.89 6.74
C VAL A 323 16.53 -3.89 6.50
N GLY A 324 15.36 -4.16 7.07
CA GLY A 324 14.16 -3.38 6.81
C GLY A 324 14.39 -1.87 6.94
N GLU A 325 15.12 -1.45 7.99
CA GLU A 325 15.59 -0.08 8.13
C GLU A 325 16.83 0.01 9.05
N ILE A 326 17.65 1.04 8.84
CA ILE A 326 18.76 1.40 9.74
C ILE A 326 18.32 2.60 10.58
N ARG A 327 18.14 2.38 11.90
CA ARG A 327 17.73 3.41 12.86
C ARG A 327 18.86 3.93 13.74
N ASP A 328 19.88 3.13 13.95
CA ASP A 328 20.94 3.36 14.91
C ASP A 328 22.32 2.99 14.36
N GLY A 329 23.37 3.50 15.03
CA GLY A 329 24.76 3.30 14.63
C GLY A 329 25.21 1.85 14.74
N GLU A 330 24.68 1.05 15.68
CA GLU A 330 25.03 -0.36 15.81
C GLU A 330 24.60 -1.15 14.56
N THR A 331 23.34 -1.00 14.14
CA THR A 331 22.80 -1.62 12.94
C THR A 331 23.57 -1.15 11.70
N ALA A 332 23.88 0.16 11.60
CA ALA A 332 24.64 0.74 10.50
C ALA A 332 26.03 0.11 10.36
N GLN A 333 26.77 0.01 11.47
CA GLN A 333 28.12 -0.58 11.49
C GLN A 333 28.11 -2.06 11.10
N ILE A 334 27.13 -2.85 11.58
CA ILE A 334 27.02 -4.26 11.23
C ILE A 334 26.71 -4.41 9.72
N ALA A 335 25.80 -3.59 9.18
CA ALA A 335 25.46 -3.61 7.76
C ALA A 335 26.66 -3.27 6.87
N VAL A 336 27.46 -2.27 7.26
CA VAL A 336 28.69 -1.90 6.57
C VAL A 336 29.70 -3.04 6.63
N GLN A 337 29.93 -3.62 7.81
CA GLN A 337 30.84 -4.76 7.96
C GLN A 337 30.39 -5.96 7.11
N ALA A 338 29.10 -6.28 7.11
CA ALA A 338 28.57 -7.34 6.27
C ALA A 338 28.91 -7.13 4.79
N SER A 339 28.75 -5.91 4.29
CA SER A 339 29.07 -5.59 2.90
C SER A 339 30.55 -5.72 2.55
N LEU A 340 31.42 -5.41 3.51
CA LEU A 340 32.89 -5.53 3.34
C LEU A 340 33.35 -6.98 3.42
N THR A 341 32.57 -7.84 4.06
CA THR A 341 32.87 -9.28 4.19
C THR A 341 32.22 -10.15 3.11
N GLY A 342 31.68 -9.54 2.05
CA GLY A 342 31.26 -10.27 0.86
C GLY A 342 29.73 -10.39 0.67
N HIS A 343 28.91 -9.68 1.46
CA HIS A 343 27.45 -9.76 1.37
C HIS A 343 26.88 -8.56 0.61
N LEU A 344 25.83 -8.78 -0.17
CA LEU A 344 25.02 -7.70 -0.70
C LEU A 344 23.96 -7.30 0.33
N VAL A 345 24.03 -6.06 0.81
CA VAL A 345 23.10 -5.52 1.81
C VAL A 345 22.14 -4.53 1.17
N LEU A 346 20.84 -4.75 1.34
CA LEU A 346 19.81 -3.80 0.99
C LEU A 346 19.19 -3.23 2.27
N SER A 347 18.93 -1.93 2.32
CA SER A 347 18.26 -1.36 3.48
C SER A 347 17.52 -0.06 3.15
N THR A 348 16.78 0.45 4.14
CA THR A 348 16.13 1.74 4.05
C THR A 348 16.64 2.73 5.09
N LEU A 349 16.54 4.01 4.73
CA LEU A 349 16.72 5.15 5.62
C LEU A 349 15.54 6.11 5.51
N HIS A 350 15.30 6.88 6.57
CA HIS A 350 14.33 7.97 6.58
C HIS A 350 15.05 9.30 6.38
N THR A 351 15.49 9.58 5.14
CA THR A 351 16.04 10.89 4.74
C THR A 351 15.29 11.42 3.52
N ASN A 352 15.40 12.72 3.30
CA ASN A 352 14.64 13.40 2.25
C ASN A 352 15.33 13.35 0.89
N SER A 353 16.64 13.18 0.83
CA SER A 353 17.46 13.12 -0.37
C SER A 353 18.39 11.89 -0.36
N ALA A 354 18.90 11.52 -1.51
CA ALA A 354 19.91 10.46 -1.63
C ALA A 354 21.22 10.86 -0.95
N LEU A 355 21.63 12.12 -1.06
CA LEU A 355 22.82 12.64 -0.41
C LEU A 355 22.67 12.73 1.11
N GLY A 356 21.51 13.14 1.60
CA GLY A 356 21.21 13.16 3.04
C GLY A 356 21.30 11.79 3.71
N ALA A 357 21.18 10.69 2.94
CA ALA A 357 21.40 9.34 3.47
C ALA A 357 22.88 9.10 3.83
N ILE A 358 23.81 9.65 3.05
CA ILE A 358 25.26 9.57 3.34
C ILE A 358 25.57 10.32 4.64
N SER A 359 25.12 11.57 4.74
CA SER A 359 25.28 12.39 5.96
C SER A 359 24.67 11.69 7.17
N ARG A 360 23.49 11.10 7.03
CA ARG A 360 22.82 10.38 8.12
C ARG A 360 23.60 9.19 8.63
N LEU A 361 24.26 8.43 7.73
CA LEU A 361 25.13 7.31 8.15
C LEU A 361 26.40 7.82 8.87
N GLN A 362 26.95 8.94 8.41
CA GLN A 362 28.07 9.60 9.10
C GLN A 362 27.66 10.06 10.51
N ASP A 363 26.51 10.67 10.67
CA ASP A 363 25.94 11.07 11.97
C ASP A 363 25.71 9.88 12.91
N MET A 364 25.41 8.70 12.36
CA MET A 364 25.32 7.44 13.09
C MET A 364 26.68 6.85 13.47
N GLY A 365 27.80 7.53 13.14
CA GLY A 365 29.15 7.13 13.50
C GLY A 365 29.80 6.16 12.53
N VAL A 366 29.32 6.07 11.28
CA VAL A 366 29.99 5.30 10.24
C VAL A 366 31.09 6.15 9.62
N GLU A 367 32.32 5.66 9.65
CA GLU A 367 33.49 6.36 9.12
C GLU A 367 33.39 6.58 7.60
N PRO A 368 33.76 7.77 7.08
CA PRO A 368 33.67 8.09 5.65
C PRO A 368 34.37 7.09 4.74
N PHE A 369 35.54 6.57 5.14
CA PHE A 369 36.29 5.60 4.36
C PHE A 369 35.54 4.24 4.22
N LEU A 370 34.79 3.83 5.24
CA LEU A 370 33.97 2.63 5.21
C LEU A 370 32.78 2.81 4.27
N LEU A 371 32.10 3.97 4.35
CA LEU A 371 31.01 4.31 3.45
C LEU A 371 31.45 4.36 2.00
N SER A 372 32.58 5.01 1.73
CA SER A 372 33.15 5.14 0.37
C SER A 372 33.44 3.78 -0.27
N THR A 373 33.77 2.77 0.54
CA THR A 373 34.13 1.44 0.06
C THR A 373 32.92 0.51 -0.05
N SER A 374 31.95 0.64 0.88
CA SER A 374 30.80 -0.28 0.99
C SER A 374 29.60 0.15 0.16
N LEU A 375 29.34 1.45 0.02
CA LEU A 375 28.13 1.97 -0.62
C LEU A 375 28.22 1.86 -2.14
N LEU A 376 27.23 1.24 -2.76
CA LEU A 376 27.09 1.10 -4.22
C LEU A 376 26.17 2.18 -4.80
N ALA A 377 25.03 2.39 -4.16
CA ALA A 377 24.03 3.34 -4.60
C ALA A 377 23.10 3.77 -3.48
N VAL A 378 22.53 4.95 -3.63
CA VAL A 378 21.40 5.43 -2.82
C VAL A 378 20.28 5.86 -3.76
N MET A 379 19.09 5.30 -3.55
CA MET A 379 17.88 5.66 -4.30
C MET A 379 16.91 6.42 -3.41
N SER A 380 16.64 7.67 -3.72
CA SER A 380 15.57 8.42 -3.07
C SER A 380 14.26 8.20 -3.82
N GLN A 381 13.16 8.05 -3.09
CA GLN A 381 11.85 7.70 -3.66
C GLN A 381 10.71 8.47 -3.03
N ARG A 382 9.76 8.86 -3.87
CA ARG A 382 8.45 9.41 -3.50
C ARG A 382 7.36 8.75 -4.32
N LEU A 383 6.13 8.78 -3.80
CA LEU A 383 4.93 8.41 -4.57
C LEU A 383 4.17 9.67 -4.94
N VAL A 384 3.79 9.75 -6.22
CA VAL A 384 2.87 10.75 -6.76
C VAL A 384 1.57 10.09 -7.17
N ARG A 385 0.44 10.77 -6.98
CA ARG A 385 -0.86 10.29 -7.44
C ARG A 385 -0.92 10.34 -8.97
N GLN A 386 -1.52 9.34 -9.57
CA GLN A 386 -1.75 9.30 -11.02
C GLN A 386 -3.03 10.06 -11.34
N LEU A 387 -2.99 10.87 -12.40
CA LEU A 387 -4.17 11.53 -12.93
C LEU A 387 -5.18 10.49 -13.41
N CYS A 388 -6.44 10.71 -13.10
CA CYS A 388 -7.52 9.85 -13.58
C CYS A 388 -7.58 9.93 -15.11
N PRO A 389 -7.46 8.80 -15.84
CA PRO A 389 -7.43 8.80 -17.30
C PRO A 389 -8.76 9.28 -17.92
N HIS A 390 -9.88 9.12 -17.19
CA HIS A 390 -11.21 9.49 -17.67
C HIS A 390 -11.50 10.99 -17.57
N CYS A 391 -10.85 11.74 -16.68
CA CYS A 391 -11.21 13.13 -16.46
C CYS A 391 -10.04 14.12 -16.47
N ARG A 392 -8.79 13.67 -16.65
CA ARG A 392 -7.66 14.59 -16.79
C ARG A 392 -7.86 15.55 -17.95
N GLN A 393 -7.54 16.81 -17.76
CA GLN A 393 -7.66 17.85 -18.78
C GLN A 393 -6.30 18.38 -19.19
N PRO A 394 -6.07 18.59 -20.50
CA PRO A 394 -4.86 19.27 -20.96
C PRO A 394 -4.93 20.76 -20.62
N TRP A 395 -3.78 21.33 -20.28
CA TRP A 395 -3.60 22.76 -20.14
C TRP A 395 -2.21 23.17 -20.64
N GLN A 396 -1.98 24.44 -20.83
CA GLN A 396 -0.71 24.96 -21.33
C GLN A 396 0.06 25.64 -20.19
N ALA A 397 1.34 25.31 -20.05
CA ALA A 397 2.20 25.89 -19.03
C ALA A 397 2.30 27.42 -19.23
N ASP A 398 1.97 28.18 -18.18
CA ASP A 398 2.23 29.60 -18.12
C ASP A 398 3.74 29.89 -17.94
N ALA A 399 4.12 31.17 -17.97
CA ALA A 399 5.52 31.55 -17.88
C ALA A 399 6.18 31.14 -16.56
N ASN A 400 5.43 31.08 -15.46
CA ASN A 400 5.95 30.68 -14.15
C ASN A 400 6.19 29.16 -14.10
N THR A 401 5.19 28.37 -14.47
CA THR A 401 5.28 26.91 -14.52
C THR A 401 6.37 26.45 -15.52
N ALA A 402 6.43 27.10 -16.69
CA ALA A 402 7.43 26.82 -17.70
C ALA A 402 8.85 27.02 -17.15
N ARG A 403 9.08 28.09 -16.39
CA ARG A 403 10.37 28.35 -15.71
C ARG A 403 10.68 27.31 -14.66
N GLN A 404 9.70 26.98 -13.79
CA GLN A 404 9.89 25.97 -12.73
C GLN A 404 10.20 24.58 -13.26
N MET A 405 9.60 24.21 -14.40
CA MET A 405 9.79 22.91 -15.04
C MET A 405 10.96 22.89 -16.03
N ALA A 406 11.56 24.03 -16.33
CA ALA A 406 12.56 24.20 -17.40
C ALA A 406 12.02 23.66 -18.76
N VAL A 407 10.80 24.07 -19.15
CA VAL A 407 10.14 23.73 -20.41
C VAL A 407 9.71 25.01 -21.14
N PRO A 408 9.43 24.96 -22.46
CA PRO A 408 8.89 26.11 -23.19
C PRO A 408 7.54 26.56 -22.62
N VAL A 409 7.29 27.89 -22.67
CA VAL A 409 5.96 28.45 -22.38
C VAL A 409 4.95 27.85 -23.37
N GLY A 410 3.78 27.45 -22.87
CA GLY A 410 2.77 26.76 -23.68
C GLY A 410 3.00 25.24 -23.80
N ALA A 411 4.00 24.67 -23.15
CA ALA A 411 4.17 23.22 -23.07
C ALA A 411 2.88 22.55 -22.57
N ARG A 412 2.50 21.45 -23.21
CA ARG A 412 1.25 20.72 -22.85
C ARG A 412 1.45 19.95 -21.56
N LEU A 413 0.62 20.23 -20.59
CA LEU A 413 0.55 19.57 -19.28
C LEU A 413 -0.87 19.04 -19.05
N TRP A 414 -1.05 18.36 -17.94
CA TRP A 414 -2.33 17.78 -17.55
C TRP A 414 -2.67 18.12 -16.12
N GLN A 415 -3.96 18.38 -15.86
CA GLN A 415 -4.49 18.71 -14.53
C GLN A 415 -5.68 17.82 -14.16
N PRO A 416 -5.94 17.62 -12.85
CA PRO A 416 -7.11 16.87 -12.39
C PRO A 416 -8.38 17.70 -12.60
N LYS A 417 -9.49 17.02 -12.96
CA LYS A 417 -10.82 17.65 -13.01
C LYS A 417 -11.76 17.06 -11.95
N GLY A 418 -11.79 15.73 -11.85
CA GLY A 418 -12.75 14.96 -11.05
C GLY A 418 -13.91 14.41 -11.90
N CYS A 419 -14.26 13.14 -11.65
CA CYS A 419 -15.39 12.44 -12.22
C CYS A 419 -15.83 11.31 -11.27
N PRO A 420 -16.99 10.68 -11.49
CA PRO A 420 -17.44 9.56 -10.64
C PRO A 420 -16.42 8.42 -10.54
N GLU A 421 -15.68 8.09 -11.60
CA GLU A 421 -14.65 7.04 -11.62
C GLU A 421 -13.48 7.27 -10.66
N CYS A 422 -13.25 8.49 -10.26
CA CYS A 422 -12.20 8.86 -9.31
C CYS A 422 -12.78 9.55 -8.05
N ASN A 423 -14.05 9.36 -7.78
CA ASN A 423 -14.77 9.99 -6.66
C ASN A 423 -14.53 11.51 -6.62
N PHE A 424 -14.60 12.16 -7.79
CA PHE A 424 -14.44 13.59 -8.01
C PHE A 424 -13.09 14.20 -7.61
N ILE A 425 -12.04 13.39 -7.40
CA ILE A 425 -10.73 13.84 -6.93
C ILE A 425 -9.80 14.21 -8.08
N GLY A 426 -10.02 13.62 -9.26
CA GLY A 426 -9.14 13.77 -10.41
C GLY A 426 -7.90 12.88 -10.41
N TYR A 427 -7.69 12.08 -9.36
CA TYR A 427 -6.56 11.14 -9.24
C TYR A 427 -7.06 9.74 -8.92
N ARG A 428 -6.29 8.70 -9.37
CA ARG A 428 -6.58 7.30 -9.09
C ARG A 428 -5.29 6.48 -9.13
N GLY A 429 -4.89 5.96 -7.98
CA GLY A 429 -3.65 5.21 -7.82
C GLY A 429 -2.41 6.10 -7.71
N ARG A 430 -1.25 5.45 -7.51
CA ARG A 430 0.04 6.10 -7.28
C ARG A 430 1.11 5.48 -8.16
N THR A 431 2.18 6.21 -8.41
CA THR A 431 3.38 5.75 -9.11
C THR A 431 4.62 6.33 -8.45
N GLY A 432 5.75 5.61 -8.51
CA GLY A 432 7.01 6.06 -7.94
C GLY A 432 7.68 7.13 -8.81
N ILE A 433 8.30 8.11 -8.18
CA ILE A 433 9.37 8.93 -8.76
C ILE A 433 10.66 8.60 -8.00
N HIS A 434 11.76 8.51 -8.74
CA HIS A 434 13.01 7.97 -8.23
C HIS A 434 14.17 8.89 -8.60
N GLU A 435 15.11 9.01 -7.67
CA GLU A 435 16.41 9.65 -7.85
C GLU A 435 17.47 8.63 -7.45
N LEU A 436 18.33 8.24 -8.38
CA LEU A 436 19.40 7.27 -8.13
C LEU A 436 20.76 7.97 -8.12
N LEU A 437 21.42 7.94 -6.97
CA LEU A 437 22.80 8.31 -6.79
C LEU A 437 23.68 7.06 -6.89
N LEU A 438 24.42 6.90 -7.98
CA LEU A 438 25.46 5.89 -8.10
C LEU A 438 26.76 6.38 -7.44
N ILE A 439 27.38 5.52 -6.65
CA ILE A 439 28.66 5.84 -6.02
C ILE A 439 29.80 5.51 -6.98
N ASP A 440 29.96 6.37 -7.98
CA ASP A 440 31.10 6.31 -8.92
C ASP A 440 32.41 6.74 -8.23
N ASP A 441 33.52 6.69 -8.95
CA ASP A 441 34.85 7.00 -8.38
C ASP A 441 34.95 8.45 -7.89
N ARG A 442 34.24 9.39 -8.50
CA ARG A 442 34.21 10.80 -8.08
C ARG A 442 33.43 10.97 -6.77
N VAL A 443 32.24 10.41 -6.70
CA VAL A 443 31.39 10.44 -5.50
C VAL A 443 32.10 9.69 -4.36
N ARG A 444 32.69 8.54 -4.67
CA ARG A 444 33.49 7.75 -3.71
C ARG A 444 34.64 8.55 -3.12
N ALA A 445 35.41 9.23 -3.95
CA ALA A 445 36.52 10.06 -3.50
C ALA A 445 36.05 11.24 -2.63
N ALA A 446 34.92 11.84 -2.95
CA ALA A 446 34.33 12.93 -2.19
C ALA A 446 33.81 12.44 -0.82
N ILE A 447 33.10 11.30 -0.76
CA ILE A 447 32.70 10.66 0.50
C ILE A 447 33.91 10.35 1.36
N HIS A 448 34.97 9.78 0.76
CA HIS A 448 36.21 9.44 1.48
C HIS A 448 36.87 10.66 2.13
N ARG A 449 36.80 11.84 1.48
CA ARG A 449 37.31 13.09 2.03
C ARG A 449 36.39 13.73 3.07
N GLY A 450 35.18 13.15 3.30
CA GLY A 450 34.19 13.69 4.21
C GLY A 450 33.56 15.01 3.69
N GLU A 451 33.44 15.18 2.38
CA GLU A 451 32.82 16.37 1.78
C GLU A 451 31.34 16.47 2.12
N ASN A 452 30.86 17.69 2.29
CA ASN A 452 29.47 17.96 2.62
C ASN A 452 28.54 17.81 1.40
N GLU A 453 27.22 17.81 1.65
CA GLU A 453 26.19 17.63 0.63
C GLU A 453 26.26 18.68 -0.49
N ILE A 454 26.57 19.94 -0.14
CA ILE A 454 26.66 21.04 -1.11
C ILE A 454 27.78 20.78 -2.12
N THR A 455 28.95 20.35 -1.65
CA THR A 455 30.09 20.04 -2.51
C THR A 455 29.79 18.83 -3.41
N LEU A 456 29.11 17.80 -2.85
CA LEU A 456 28.69 16.63 -3.63
C LEU A 456 27.71 17.01 -4.75
N ILE A 457 26.72 17.89 -4.47
CA ILE A 457 25.78 18.41 -5.49
C ILE A 457 26.55 19.12 -6.62
N GLN A 458 27.52 19.96 -6.28
CA GLN A 458 28.33 20.66 -7.29
C GLN A 458 29.14 19.71 -8.19
N GLN A 459 29.67 18.62 -7.62
CA GLN A 459 30.41 17.60 -8.38
C GLN A 459 29.51 16.74 -9.28
N LEU A 460 28.27 16.46 -8.86
CA LEU A 460 27.30 15.72 -9.67
C LEU A 460 26.86 16.53 -10.89
N GLY A 461 26.82 17.86 -10.74
CA GLY A 461 26.51 18.79 -11.83
C GLY A 461 25.09 18.64 -12.38
N PRO A 462 24.79 19.33 -13.50
CA PRO A 462 23.43 19.40 -14.07
C PRO A 462 22.93 18.08 -14.69
N ALA A 463 23.79 17.11 -14.89
CA ALA A 463 23.41 15.80 -15.43
C ALA A 463 22.71 14.90 -14.39
N TRP A 464 22.78 15.25 -13.11
CA TRP A 464 22.14 14.49 -12.05
C TRP A 464 20.61 14.66 -12.08
N GLN A 465 19.92 13.53 -12.19
CA GLN A 465 18.46 13.47 -12.26
C GLN A 465 17.87 13.39 -10.85
N THR A 466 17.36 14.51 -10.36
CA THR A 466 16.70 14.59 -9.04
C THR A 466 15.27 14.04 -9.08
N LEU A 467 14.65 13.84 -7.90
CA LEU A 467 13.22 13.49 -7.79
C LEU A 467 12.34 14.45 -8.60
N ARG A 468 12.68 15.75 -8.62
CA ARG A 468 11.92 16.77 -9.35
C ARG A 468 12.01 16.57 -10.86
N HIS A 469 13.15 16.16 -11.38
CA HIS A 469 13.30 15.82 -12.80
C HIS A 469 12.46 14.58 -13.17
N ALA A 470 12.51 13.52 -12.36
CA ALA A 470 11.69 12.33 -12.56
C ALA A 470 10.18 12.64 -12.51
N GLY A 471 9.77 13.51 -11.58
CA GLY A 471 8.39 13.99 -11.47
C GLY A 471 7.96 14.82 -12.67
N ARG A 472 8.83 15.73 -13.14
CA ARG A 472 8.61 16.56 -14.34
C ARG A 472 8.34 15.67 -15.56
N ASP A 473 9.15 14.66 -15.78
CA ASP A 473 9.02 13.77 -16.93
C ASP A 473 7.68 13.01 -16.91
N LYS A 474 7.22 12.59 -15.72
CA LYS A 474 5.88 11.99 -15.54
C LYS A 474 4.73 13.01 -15.74
N ALA A 475 4.94 14.28 -15.35
CA ALA A 475 3.95 15.33 -15.57
C ALA A 475 3.81 15.66 -17.05
N LEU A 476 4.92 15.72 -17.80
CA LEU A 476 4.93 15.89 -19.27
C LEU A 476 4.24 14.72 -19.98
N ALA A 477 4.45 13.49 -19.50
CA ALA A 477 3.77 12.30 -20.00
C ALA A 477 2.28 12.23 -19.62
N GLY A 478 1.77 13.15 -18.80
CA GLY A 478 0.38 13.17 -18.35
C GLY A 478 0.02 12.06 -17.37
N ILE A 479 1.00 11.48 -16.72
CA ILE A 479 0.80 10.44 -15.70
C ILE A 479 0.37 11.08 -14.37
N THR A 480 0.97 12.23 -14.02
CA THR A 480 0.66 13.01 -12.83
C THR A 480 0.51 14.49 -13.18
N SER A 481 0.14 15.34 -12.23
CA SER A 481 0.17 16.80 -12.40
C SER A 481 1.45 17.39 -11.84
N TRP A 482 1.84 18.58 -12.34
CA TRP A 482 2.97 19.32 -11.79
C TRP A 482 2.76 19.73 -10.33
N GLU A 483 1.54 20.12 -9.99
CA GLU A 483 1.15 20.43 -8.62
C GLU A 483 1.42 19.29 -7.64
N GLU A 484 1.08 18.05 -8.06
CA GLU A 484 1.33 16.86 -7.24
C GLU A 484 2.84 16.59 -7.07
N VAL A 485 3.64 16.81 -8.13
CA VAL A 485 5.11 16.71 -8.06
C VAL A 485 5.67 17.72 -7.05
N MET A 486 5.23 18.97 -7.14
CA MET A 486 5.65 20.02 -6.21
C MET A 486 5.28 19.68 -4.77
N ARG A 487 4.06 19.23 -4.53
CA ARG A 487 3.57 18.82 -3.21
C ARG A 487 4.48 17.80 -2.51
N VAL A 488 5.07 16.86 -3.25
CA VAL A 488 5.91 15.80 -2.66
C VAL A 488 7.40 16.11 -2.70
N THR A 489 7.83 17.13 -3.46
CA THR A 489 9.24 17.51 -3.61
C THR A 489 9.60 18.83 -2.95
N GLU A 490 8.65 19.76 -2.69
CA GLU A 490 8.92 21.04 -2.04
C GLU A 490 9.22 20.95 -0.54
N GLN A 491 8.81 19.89 0.13
CA GLN A 491 9.20 19.65 1.53
C GLN A 491 10.72 19.50 1.76
N GLN A 492 11.51 19.51 0.68
CA GLN A 492 12.98 19.47 0.78
C GLN A 492 13.62 20.84 1.06
N THR A 493 12.90 21.94 0.85
CA THR A 493 13.49 23.28 0.90
C THR A 493 13.27 24.04 2.21
N THR A 494 12.42 23.56 3.12
CA THR A 494 12.05 24.28 4.35
C THR A 494 12.81 23.82 5.61
N GLU A 495 13.65 22.78 5.55
CA GLU A 495 14.47 22.35 6.69
C GLU A 495 15.96 22.75 6.57
N SER A 496 16.30 23.63 5.63
CA SER A 496 17.66 24.12 5.42
C SER A 496 17.77 25.63 5.68
N VAL A 497 17.22 26.11 6.82
CA VAL A 497 17.51 27.45 7.36
C VAL A 497 17.80 27.33 8.85
#